data_9af09176cd6d2de9d1a0943ffeae8e01
#
_entry.id   9af09176cd6d2de9d1a0943ffeae8e01
#
_cell.length_a   1.000
_cell.length_b   1.000
_cell.length_c   1.000
_cell.angle_alpha   90.00
_cell.angle_beta   90.00
_cell.angle_gamma   90.00
#
_symmetry.space_group_name_H-M   'P 1'
#
loop_
_entity.id
_entity.type
_entity.pdbx_description
1 polymer ?
#
loop_
_entity_poly.entity_id
_entity_poly.type
_entity_poly.pdbx_seq_one_letter_code
_entity_poly.pdbx_strand_id
1 'polypeptide(L)'
;MRLIVFDCDGTLVDSQQAIVSATSEAFEVVGVAVPSREDILSAVGLPIEVAMRRHAPEANDTQFDEILTLYRAAHIRLSQQSDRGQVLFDGMKEIIEMLGAEPDTRLGIVTMKSRRGLNRVVDAYGIREYFATLKSADDGPGKPAPDLLLDAMAECDMKATQTVMIGDTSFDMIMAKAANVYAIGVGWGYQSAAEGVEAGADA
;
A
#
# COMPACT_ATOMS: atom_id res chain seq x y z
N MET A 1 -10.75 1.62 -23.63
CA MET A 1 -10.06 0.77 -22.66
C MET A 1 -9.49 1.66 -21.57
N ARG A 2 -9.58 1.28 -20.29
CA ARG A 2 -9.12 2.03 -19.11
C ARG A 2 -8.37 1.11 -18.16
N LEU A 3 -7.46 1.69 -17.36
CA LEU A 3 -6.75 1.01 -16.29
C LEU A 3 -7.18 1.61 -14.95
N ILE A 4 -7.61 0.77 -14.03
CA ILE A 4 -7.91 1.14 -12.65
C ILE A 4 -6.84 0.52 -11.76
N VAL A 5 -6.05 1.37 -11.12
CA VAL A 5 -4.95 0.94 -10.24
C VAL A 5 -5.35 1.19 -8.80
N PHE A 6 -5.22 0.18 -7.96
CA PHE A 6 -5.47 0.26 -6.52
C PHE A 6 -4.17 0.22 -5.73
N ASP A 7 -4.12 0.95 -4.63
CA ASP A 7 -3.22 0.55 -3.54
C ASP A 7 -3.77 -0.70 -2.83
N CYS A 8 -2.99 -1.28 -1.93
CA CYS A 8 -3.36 -2.51 -1.22
C CYS A 8 -3.71 -2.22 0.25
N ASP A 9 -2.74 -1.78 1.06
CA ASP A 9 -2.92 -1.57 2.50
C ASP A 9 -3.69 -0.28 2.79
N GLY A 10 -4.85 -0.34 3.43
CA GLY A 10 -5.74 0.80 3.67
C GLY A 10 -6.72 1.06 2.52
N THR A 11 -6.52 0.47 1.35
CA THR A 11 -7.41 0.61 0.19
C THR A 11 -8.19 -0.67 -0.09
N LEU A 12 -7.49 -1.77 -0.39
CA LEU A 12 -8.12 -3.09 -0.62
C LEU A 12 -8.28 -3.87 0.68
N VAL A 13 -7.26 -3.84 1.55
CA VAL A 13 -7.23 -4.62 2.80
C VAL A 13 -6.98 -3.74 4.02
N ASP A 14 -7.67 -4.05 5.11
CA ASP A 14 -7.32 -3.54 6.44
C ASP A 14 -6.19 -4.40 7.03
N SER A 15 -5.00 -3.82 7.09
CA SER A 15 -3.80 -4.44 7.67
C SER A 15 -3.25 -3.65 8.87
N GLN A 16 -3.98 -2.62 9.31
CA GLN A 16 -3.50 -1.69 10.34
C GLN A 16 -3.05 -2.38 11.61
N GLN A 17 -3.78 -3.40 12.07
CA GLN A 17 -3.43 -4.08 13.32
C GLN A 17 -2.12 -4.85 13.20
N ALA A 18 -1.89 -5.54 12.07
CA ALA A 18 -0.64 -6.26 11.83
C ALA A 18 0.55 -5.29 11.72
N ILE A 19 0.36 -4.15 11.05
CA ILE A 19 1.40 -3.12 10.89
C ILE A 19 1.76 -2.50 12.25
N VAL A 20 0.76 -2.04 13.02
CA VAL A 20 0.97 -1.41 14.33
C VAL A 20 1.62 -2.39 15.30
N SER A 21 1.11 -3.62 15.40
CA SER A 21 1.67 -4.63 16.31
C SER A 21 3.10 -5.02 15.93
N ALA A 22 3.40 -5.16 14.63
CA ALA A 22 4.75 -5.49 14.16
C ALA A 22 5.75 -4.37 14.45
N THR A 23 5.35 -3.11 14.26
CA THR A 23 6.17 -1.95 14.57
C THR A 23 6.44 -1.87 16.06
N SER A 24 5.40 -1.95 16.90
CA SER A 24 5.54 -1.90 18.35
C SER A 24 6.48 -2.99 18.88
N GLU A 25 6.28 -4.24 18.43
CA GLU A 25 7.13 -5.38 18.83
C GLU A 25 8.60 -5.16 18.46
N ALA A 26 8.87 -4.68 17.24
CA ALA A 26 10.25 -4.43 16.80
C ALA A 26 10.94 -3.34 17.62
N PHE A 27 10.24 -2.24 17.91
CA PHE A 27 10.76 -1.11 18.67
C PHE A 27 10.97 -1.48 20.15
N GLU A 28 10.06 -2.23 20.76
CA GLU A 28 10.20 -2.72 22.14
C GLU A 28 11.41 -3.62 22.30
N VAL A 29 11.64 -4.55 21.37
CA VAL A 29 12.79 -5.49 21.43
C VAL A 29 14.11 -4.75 21.30
N VAL A 30 14.20 -3.75 20.42
CA VAL A 30 15.43 -2.94 20.24
C VAL A 30 15.64 -1.93 21.38
N GLY A 31 14.59 -1.66 22.18
CA GLY A 31 14.64 -0.73 23.29
C GLY A 31 14.62 0.74 22.86
N VAL A 32 13.99 1.04 21.73
CA VAL A 32 13.73 2.42 21.28
C VAL A 32 12.28 2.80 21.55
N ALA A 33 11.99 4.11 21.59
CA ALA A 33 10.63 4.59 21.86
C ALA A 33 9.65 4.09 20.80
N VAL A 34 8.56 3.44 21.24
CA VAL A 34 7.51 2.96 20.34
C VAL A 34 6.70 4.16 19.84
N PRO A 35 6.55 4.34 18.51
CA PRO A 35 5.73 5.41 17.97
C PRO A 35 4.26 5.24 18.33
N SER A 36 3.51 6.34 18.36
CA SER A 36 2.05 6.25 18.52
C SER A 36 1.42 5.50 17.35
N ARG A 37 0.21 4.94 17.59
CA ARG A 37 -0.57 4.30 16.51
C ARG A 37 -0.78 5.26 15.33
N GLU A 38 -1.08 6.51 15.60
CA GLU A 38 -1.31 7.55 14.60
C GLU A 38 -0.04 7.82 13.77
N ASP A 39 1.11 7.97 14.43
CA ASP A 39 2.40 8.12 13.75
C ASP A 39 2.68 6.93 12.84
N ILE A 40 2.51 5.69 13.34
CA ILE A 40 2.73 4.48 12.55
C ILE A 40 1.87 4.49 11.30
N LEU A 41 0.57 4.74 11.43
CA LEU A 41 -0.38 4.71 10.31
C LEU A 41 -0.12 5.86 9.32
N SER A 42 0.34 7.03 9.79
CA SER A 42 0.66 8.16 8.91
C SER A 42 1.83 7.89 7.95
N ALA A 43 2.65 6.88 8.21
CA ALA A 43 3.78 6.49 7.36
C ALA A 43 3.48 5.27 6.47
N VAL A 44 2.29 4.67 6.59
CA VAL A 44 1.87 3.58 5.68
C VAL A 44 1.76 4.14 4.26
N GLY A 45 2.24 3.37 3.29
CA GLY A 45 2.36 3.82 1.89
C GLY A 45 3.76 4.29 1.51
N LEU A 46 4.65 4.54 2.48
CA LEU A 46 6.07 4.76 2.23
C LEU A 46 6.86 3.43 2.13
N PRO A 47 8.02 3.43 1.44
CA PRO A 47 8.99 2.34 1.56
C PRO A 47 9.33 2.08 3.03
N ILE A 48 9.42 0.80 3.41
CA ILE A 48 9.56 0.41 4.83
C ILE A 48 10.78 1.03 5.50
N GLU A 49 11.88 1.18 4.79
CA GLU A 49 13.11 1.80 5.30
C GLU A 49 12.88 3.28 5.63
N VAL A 50 12.11 3.98 4.79
CA VAL A 50 11.75 5.39 4.99
C VAL A 50 10.80 5.52 6.18
N ALA A 51 9.77 4.68 6.26
CA ALA A 51 8.83 4.67 7.37
C ALA A 51 9.52 4.40 8.72
N MET A 52 10.36 3.37 8.80
CA MET A 52 11.07 3.03 10.03
C MET A 52 12.09 4.10 10.44
N ARG A 53 12.79 4.70 9.48
CA ARG A 53 13.72 5.81 9.78
C ARG A 53 13.00 7.05 10.28
N ARG A 54 11.79 7.34 9.75
CA ARG A 54 10.94 8.43 10.25
C ARG A 54 10.51 8.19 11.70
N HIS A 55 10.25 6.94 12.08
CA HIS A 55 9.84 6.58 13.43
C HIS A 55 11.00 6.49 14.43
N ALA A 56 12.21 6.20 13.96
CA ALA A 56 13.41 6.09 14.79
C ALA A 56 14.56 6.94 14.20
N PRO A 57 14.43 8.28 14.15
CA PRO A 57 15.43 9.13 13.53
C PRO A 57 16.80 9.08 14.25
N GLU A 58 16.80 8.82 15.56
CA GLU A 58 18.01 8.76 16.40
C GLU A 58 18.63 7.33 16.47
N ALA A 59 17.99 6.31 15.87
CA ALA A 59 18.52 4.96 15.87
C ALA A 59 19.83 4.90 15.06
N ASN A 60 20.88 4.34 15.64
CA ASN A 60 22.10 4.04 14.90
C ASN A 60 21.86 2.92 13.88
N ASP A 61 22.81 2.70 12.97
CA ASP A 61 22.63 1.76 11.86
C ASP A 61 22.37 0.32 12.33
N THR A 62 23.02 -0.13 13.42
CA THR A 62 22.79 -1.47 14.00
C THR A 62 21.34 -1.61 14.52
N GLN A 63 20.87 -0.62 15.29
CA GLN A 63 19.49 -0.61 15.78
C GLN A 63 18.50 -0.54 14.64
N PHE A 64 18.77 0.24 13.61
CA PHE A 64 17.91 0.38 12.45
C PHE A 64 17.77 -0.93 11.66
N ASP A 65 18.87 -1.61 11.40
CA ASP A 65 18.87 -2.91 10.72
C ASP A 65 18.12 -3.98 11.54
N GLU A 66 18.26 -3.93 12.88
CA GLU A 66 17.56 -4.81 13.79
C GLU A 66 16.04 -4.53 13.78
N ILE A 67 15.61 -3.25 13.83
CA ILE A 67 14.21 -2.84 13.69
C ILE A 67 13.62 -3.41 12.40
N LEU A 68 14.27 -3.21 11.26
CA LEU A 68 13.80 -3.70 9.97
C LEU A 68 13.64 -5.22 9.94
N THR A 69 14.60 -5.93 10.49
CA THR A 69 14.61 -7.40 10.55
C THR A 69 13.46 -7.91 11.41
N LEU A 70 13.30 -7.37 12.61
CA LEU A 70 12.24 -7.74 13.55
C LEU A 70 10.85 -7.38 13.02
N TYR A 71 10.70 -6.16 12.47
CA TYR A 71 9.44 -5.74 11.85
C TYR A 71 9.01 -6.72 10.75
N ARG A 72 9.91 -7.04 9.80
CA ARG A 72 9.60 -7.96 8.70
C ARG A 72 9.19 -9.34 9.21
N ALA A 73 9.88 -9.87 10.20
CA ALA A 73 9.55 -11.16 10.81
C ALA A 73 8.18 -11.13 11.52
N ALA A 74 7.95 -10.12 12.35
CA ALA A 74 6.70 -9.93 13.08
C ALA A 74 5.52 -9.71 12.12
N HIS A 75 5.67 -8.85 11.11
CA HIS A 75 4.62 -8.56 10.13
C HIS A 75 4.23 -9.81 9.32
N ILE A 76 5.20 -10.64 8.90
CA ILE A 76 4.91 -11.92 8.22
C ILE A 76 4.10 -12.83 9.14
N ARG A 77 4.49 -12.98 10.38
CA ARG A 77 3.82 -13.82 11.37
C ARG A 77 2.41 -13.34 11.67
N LEU A 78 2.25 -12.03 11.95
CA LEU A 78 0.97 -11.44 12.31
C LEU A 78 -0.03 -11.43 11.14
N SER A 79 0.45 -11.15 9.92
CA SER A 79 -0.41 -11.16 8.73
C SER A 79 -0.92 -12.55 8.32
N GLN A 80 -0.46 -13.61 8.99
CA GLN A 80 -0.96 -14.99 8.80
C GLN A 80 -2.04 -15.38 9.84
N GLN A 81 -2.27 -14.56 10.87
CA GLN A 81 -3.24 -14.85 11.90
C GLN A 81 -4.63 -14.32 11.46
N SER A 82 -5.66 -15.16 11.59
CA SER A 82 -7.02 -14.83 11.12
C SER A 82 -7.67 -13.64 11.82
N ASP A 83 -7.29 -13.36 13.06
CA ASP A 83 -7.83 -12.28 13.90
C ASP A 83 -7.02 -10.97 13.83
N ARG A 84 -5.82 -11.03 13.25
CA ARG A 84 -4.88 -9.90 13.09
C ARG A 84 -4.32 -9.80 11.68
N GLY A 85 -4.91 -10.56 10.76
CA GLY A 85 -4.47 -10.67 9.38
C GLY A 85 -4.85 -9.46 8.54
N GLN A 86 -4.79 -9.67 7.26
CA GLN A 86 -5.15 -8.69 6.26
C GLN A 86 -6.53 -9.04 5.73
N VAL A 87 -7.55 -8.26 6.11
CA VAL A 87 -8.95 -8.51 5.74
C VAL A 87 -9.33 -7.54 4.61
N LEU A 88 -9.93 -8.06 3.52
CA LEU A 88 -10.52 -7.17 2.50
C LEU A 88 -11.58 -6.28 3.15
N PHE A 89 -11.59 -5.00 2.78
CA PHE A 89 -12.68 -4.12 3.15
C PHE A 89 -14.01 -4.65 2.58
N ASP A 90 -15.10 -4.41 3.29
CA ASP A 90 -16.43 -4.88 2.92
C ASP A 90 -16.81 -4.43 1.50
N GLY A 91 -17.30 -5.35 0.68
CA GLY A 91 -17.69 -5.10 -0.71
C GLY A 91 -16.53 -5.02 -1.71
N MET A 92 -15.27 -5.07 -1.25
CA MET A 92 -14.12 -4.89 -2.15
C MET A 92 -13.97 -6.05 -3.14
N LYS A 93 -14.25 -7.28 -2.71
CA LYS A 93 -14.19 -8.44 -3.61
C LYS A 93 -15.20 -8.31 -4.74
N GLU A 94 -16.42 -7.95 -4.42
CA GLU A 94 -17.50 -7.74 -5.37
C GLU A 94 -17.19 -6.62 -6.38
N ILE A 95 -16.57 -5.54 -5.91
CA ILE A 95 -16.12 -4.43 -6.78
C ILE A 95 -15.03 -4.90 -7.74
N ILE A 96 -14.03 -5.67 -7.26
CA ILE A 96 -12.96 -6.21 -8.10
C ILE A 96 -13.53 -7.15 -9.17
N GLU A 97 -14.42 -8.06 -8.79
CA GLU A 97 -15.07 -9.00 -9.70
C GLU A 97 -15.93 -8.27 -10.75
N MET A 98 -16.72 -7.29 -10.32
CA MET A 98 -17.55 -6.49 -11.21
C MET A 98 -16.71 -5.69 -12.22
N LEU A 99 -15.70 -4.98 -11.77
CA LEU A 99 -14.82 -4.18 -12.63
C LEU A 99 -13.95 -5.05 -13.54
N GLY A 100 -13.50 -6.20 -13.03
CA GLY A 100 -12.69 -7.15 -13.79
C GLY A 100 -13.48 -7.88 -14.89
N ALA A 101 -14.82 -7.95 -14.77
CA ALA A 101 -15.70 -8.50 -15.80
C ALA A 101 -15.98 -7.51 -16.96
N GLU A 102 -15.66 -6.23 -16.79
CA GLU A 102 -15.88 -5.20 -17.82
C GLU A 102 -14.85 -5.34 -18.96
N PRO A 103 -15.28 -5.54 -20.23
CA PRO A 103 -14.38 -5.87 -21.33
C PRO A 103 -13.35 -4.77 -21.66
N ASP A 104 -13.68 -3.51 -21.36
CA ASP A 104 -12.82 -2.35 -21.61
C ASP A 104 -12.09 -1.85 -20.36
N THR A 105 -12.01 -2.68 -19.31
CA THR A 105 -11.35 -2.34 -18.04
C THR A 105 -10.23 -3.34 -17.76
N ARG A 106 -9.08 -2.81 -17.37
CA ARG A 106 -7.97 -3.57 -16.78
C ARG A 106 -7.78 -3.11 -15.34
N LEU A 107 -7.50 -4.04 -14.44
CA LEU A 107 -7.18 -3.72 -13.05
C LEU A 107 -5.69 -3.89 -12.80
N GLY A 108 -5.14 -3.06 -11.92
CA GLY A 108 -3.77 -3.13 -11.45
C GLY A 108 -3.68 -2.90 -9.95
N ILE A 109 -2.60 -3.34 -9.34
CA ILE A 109 -2.21 -3.00 -7.97
C ILE A 109 -0.82 -2.36 -8.00
N VAL A 110 -0.67 -1.22 -7.29
CA VAL A 110 0.61 -0.56 -7.03
C VAL A 110 0.72 -0.31 -5.53
N THR A 111 1.64 -1.00 -4.85
CA THR A 111 1.71 -1.00 -3.38
C THR A 111 3.14 -1.03 -2.84
N MET A 112 3.32 -0.53 -1.61
CA MET A 112 4.57 -0.69 -0.86
C MET A 112 4.66 -2.00 -0.07
N LYS A 113 3.69 -2.87 -0.23
CA LYS A 113 3.77 -4.25 0.24
C LYS A 113 4.85 -5.01 -0.54
N SER A 114 5.60 -5.89 0.14
CA SER A 114 6.54 -6.78 -0.56
C SER A 114 5.81 -7.70 -1.55
N ARG A 115 6.50 -8.16 -2.59
CA ARG A 115 5.97 -9.12 -3.57
C ARG A 115 5.33 -10.33 -2.92
N ARG A 116 5.99 -10.89 -1.89
CA ARG A 116 5.46 -12.01 -1.12
C ARG A 116 4.16 -11.67 -0.40
N GLY A 117 4.09 -10.46 0.19
CA GLY A 117 2.89 -9.99 0.89
C GLY A 117 1.72 -9.77 -0.06
N LEU A 118 1.97 -9.12 -1.19
CA LEU A 118 0.97 -8.87 -2.24
C LEU A 118 0.43 -10.20 -2.79
N ASN A 119 1.31 -11.13 -3.16
CA ASN A 119 0.91 -12.45 -3.65
C ASN A 119 0.00 -13.18 -2.67
N ARG A 120 0.32 -13.12 -1.37
CA ARG A 120 -0.52 -13.74 -0.33
C ARG A 120 -1.93 -13.15 -0.31
N VAL A 121 -2.08 -11.84 -0.41
CA VAL A 121 -3.39 -11.18 -0.43
C VAL A 121 -4.21 -11.65 -1.63
N VAL A 122 -3.68 -11.50 -2.84
CA VAL A 122 -4.44 -11.81 -4.06
C VAL A 122 -4.79 -13.30 -4.18
N ASP A 123 -3.92 -14.19 -3.65
CA ASP A 123 -4.17 -15.63 -3.65
C ASP A 123 -5.18 -16.05 -2.56
N ALA A 124 -5.07 -15.49 -1.35
CA ALA A 124 -5.97 -15.82 -0.23
C ALA A 124 -7.43 -15.48 -0.55
N TYR A 125 -7.67 -14.40 -1.30
CA TYR A 125 -9.01 -13.97 -1.68
C TYR A 125 -9.44 -14.46 -3.07
N GLY A 126 -8.57 -15.15 -3.81
CA GLY A 126 -8.87 -15.66 -5.17
C GLY A 126 -9.17 -14.53 -6.16
N ILE A 127 -8.45 -13.41 -6.04
CA ILE A 127 -8.68 -12.22 -6.87
C ILE A 127 -7.55 -11.95 -7.87
N ARG A 128 -6.51 -12.77 -7.89
CA ARG A 128 -5.33 -12.60 -8.76
C ARG A 128 -5.70 -12.48 -10.23
N GLU A 129 -6.62 -13.30 -10.70
CA GLU A 129 -7.00 -13.39 -12.12
C GLU A 129 -7.64 -12.12 -12.67
N TYR A 130 -8.16 -11.24 -11.81
CA TYR A 130 -8.74 -9.95 -12.23
C TYR A 130 -7.70 -8.87 -12.51
N PHE A 131 -6.45 -9.04 -12.04
CA PHE A 131 -5.41 -8.02 -12.16
C PHE A 131 -4.47 -8.31 -13.33
N ALA A 132 -4.42 -7.36 -14.28
CA ALA A 132 -3.51 -7.41 -15.42
C ALA A 132 -2.06 -7.07 -15.04
N THR A 133 -1.86 -6.28 -13.96
CA THR A 133 -0.54 -5.89 -13.45
C THR A 133 -0.52 -5.83 -11.94
N LEU A 134 0.60 -6.25 -11.34
CA LEU A 134 0.85 -6.26 -9.89
C LEU A 134 2.23 -5.67 -9.64
N LYS A 135 2.30 -4.45 -9.08
CA LYS A 135 3.55 -3.79 -8.71
C LYS A 135 3.67 -3.71 -7.19
N SER A 136 4.82 -4.07 -6.69
CA SER A 136 5.16 -4.17 -5.26
C SER A 136 6.38 -3.31 -4.93
N ALA A 137 6.71 -3.17 -3.67
CA ALA A 137 7.93 -2.50 -3.23
C ALA A 137 9.23 -3.10 -3.80
N ASP A 138 9.18 -4.35 -4.29
CA ASP A 138 10.35 -5.05 -4.81
C ASP A 138 10.62 -4.74 -6.30
N ASP A 139 9.75 -3.97 -6.97
CA ASP A 139 9.81 -3.76 -8.42
C ASP A 139 10.48 -2.44 -8.83
N GLY A 140 10.70 -1.52 -7.92
CA GLY A 140 11.34 -0.24 -8.25
C GLY A 140 11.21 0.82 -7.16
N PRO A 141 11.52 2.08 -7.49
CA PRO A 141 11.36 3.20 -6.57
C PRO A 141 9.93 3.28 -6.05
N GLY A 142 9.82 3.40 -4.72
CA GLY A 142 8.51 3.40 -4.05
C GLY A 142 7.82 4.76 -4.02
N LYS A 143 6.54 4.74 -3.66
CA LYS A 143 5.74 5.95 -3.42
C LYS A 143 6.51 6.95 -2.54
N PRO A 144 6.44 8.25 -2.84
CA PRO A 144 5.59 8.92 -3.82
C PRO A 144 6.17 9.03 -5.25
N ALA A 145 7.28 8.33 -5.57
CA ALA A 145 7.81 8.30 -6.93
C ALA A 145 6.81 7.64 -7.90
N PRO A 146 6.68 8.13 -9.15
CA PRO A 146 5.66 7.65 -10.11
C PRO A 146 6.03 6.33 -10.78
N ASP A 147 7.23 5.81 -10.57
CA ASP A 147 7.85 4.73 -11.33
C ASP A 147 6.97 3.49 -11.40
N LEU A 148 6.49 2.98 -10.27
CA LEU A 148 5.64 1.79 -10.24
C LEU A 148 4.32 1.97 -10.97
N LEU A 149 3.73 3.18 -10.92
CA LEU A 149 2.49 3.49 -11.63
C LEU A 149 2.75 3.61 -13.14
N LEU A 150 3.85 4.24 -13.54
CA LEU A 150 4.27 4.32 -14.94
C LEU A 150 4.55 2.93 -15.52
N ASP A 151 5.21 2.06 -14.76
CA ASP A 151 5.46 0.67 -15.15
C ASP A 151 4.17 -0.14 -15.29
N ALA A 152 3.21 0.04 -14.38
CA ALA A 152 1.90 -0.60 -14.47
C ALA A 152 1.14 -0.15 -15.74
N MET A 153 1.19 1.13 -16.06
CA MET A 153 0.61 1.69 -17.28
C MET A 153 1.27 1.14 -18.54
N ALA A 154 2.60 1.06 -18.56
CA ALA A 154 3.37 0.53 -19.69
C ALA A 154 3.07 -0.95 -19.93
N GLU A 155 3.02 -1.77 -18.86
CA GLU A 155 2.67 -3.20 -18.94
C GLU A 155 1.26 -3.43 -19.51
N CYS A 156 0.33 -2.52 -19.20
CA CYS A 156 -1.04 -2.57 -19.68
C CYS A 156 -1.27 -1.83 -21.02
N ASP A 157 -0.25 -1.21 -21.62
CA ASP A 157 -0.35 -0.34 -22.82
C ASP A 157 -1.41 0.77 -22.62
N MET A 158 -1.36 1.45 -21.47
CA MET A 158 -2.30 2.52 -21.10
C MET A 158 -1.61 3.86 -20.93
N LYS A 159 -2.33 4.93 -21.31
CA LYS A 159 -1.90 6.32 -21.11
C LYS A 159 -2.42 6.85 -19.78
N ALA A 160 -1.82 7.93 -19.28
CA ALA A 160 -2.27 8.60 -18.05
C ALA A 160 -3.75 9.02 -18.12
N THR A 161 -4.21 9.52 -19.27
CA THR A 161 -5.61 9.92 -19.50
C THR A 161 -6.62 8.76 -19.52
N GLN A 162 -6.13 7.53 -19.51
CA GLN A 162 -6.92 6.30 -19.49
C GLN A 162 -6.77 5.54 -18.16
N THR A 163 -6.01 6.11 -17.23
CA THR A 163 -5.65 5.48 -15.96
C THR A 163 -6.23 6.28 -14.79
N VAL A 164 -6.65 5.58 -13.76
CA VAL A 164 -7.03 6.15 -12.48
C VAL A 164 -6.27 5.41 -11.38
N MET A 165 -5.76 6.16 -10.40
CA MET A 165 -5.18 5.61 -9.16
C MET A 165 -6.17 5.79 -8.03
N ILE A 166 -6.43 4.71 -7.28
CA ILE A 166 -7.29 4.69 -6.10
C ILE A 166 -6.42 4.33 -4.90
N GLY A 167 -6.38 5.20 -3.90
CA GLY A 167 -5.56 5.01 -2.71
C GLY A 167 -6.11 5.77 -1.52
N ASP A 168 -5.59 5.46 -0.34
CA ASP A 168 -6.04 6.07 0.93
C ASP A 168 -5.01 7.04 1.52
N THR A 169 -3.82 7.14 0.93
CA THR A 169 -2.76 7.99 1.47
C THR A 169 -2.38 9.13 0.53
N SER A 170 -1.84 10.20 1.13
CA SER A 170 -1.24 11.32 0.39
C SER A 170 -0.13 10.87 -0.58
N PHE A 171 0.56 9.76 -0.26
CA PHE A 171 1.61 9.21 -1.13
C PHE A 171 1.07 8.64 -2.43
N ASP A 172 -0.15 8.08 -2.42
CA ASP A 172 -0.87 7.63 -3.62
C ASP A 172 -1.24 8.80 -4.50
N MET A 173 -1.76 9.85 -3.89
CA MET A 173 -2.17 11.07 -4.59
C MET A 173 -0.97 11.75 -5.24
N ILE A 174 0.12 11.95 -4.49
CA ILE A 174 1.35 12.55 -5.02
C ILE A 174 1.92 11.72 -6.16
N MET A 175 2.00 10.39 -6.02
CA MET A 175 2.43 9.46 -7.07
C MET A 175 1.57 9.61 -8.33
N ALA A 176 0.24 9.61 -8.18
CA ALA A 176 -0.69 9.76 -9.29
C ALA A 176 -0.49 11.09 -10.02
N LYS A 177 -0.37 12.20 -9.28
CA LYS A 177 -0.10 13.53 -9.85
C LYS A 177 1.23 13.60 -10.58
N ALA A 178 2.29 13.00 -10.02
CA ALA A 178 3.59 12.92 -10.67
C ALA A 178 3.55 12.12 -11.99
N ALA A 179 2.64 11.14 -12.10
CA ALA A 179 2.37 10.37 -13.33
C ALA A 179 1.33 11.04 -14.26
N ASN A 180 0.76 12.21 -13.90
CA ASN A 180 -0.36 12.86 -14.57
C ASN A 180 -1.63 11.97 -14.66
N VAL A 181 -1.86 11.13 -13.66
CA VAL A 181 -2.98 10.21 -13.55
C VAL A 181 -4.06 10.83 -12.66
N TYR A 182 -5.34 10.57 -12.97
CA TYR A 182 -6.47 10.95 -12.14
C TYR A 182 -6.43 10.18 -10.82
N ALA A 183 -6.54 10.89 -9.69
CA ALA A 183 -6.38 10.35 -8.35
C ALA A 183 -7.70 10.36 -7.58
N ILE A 184 -8.10 9.21 -7.06
CA ILE A 184 -9.27 9.05 -6.17
C ILE A 184 -8.79 8.69 -4.78
N GLY A 185 -9.11 9.55 -3.80
CA GLY A 185 -8.87 9.30 -2.40
C GLY A 185 -10.03 8.54 -1.75
N VAL A 186 -9.74 7.42 -1.06
CA VAL A 186 -10.76 6.70 -0.30
C VAL A 186 -10.74 7.10 1.16
N GLY A 187 -11.94 7.21 1.76
CA GLY A 187 -12.10 7.75 3.13
C GLY A 187 -12.15 6.69 4.24
N TRP A 188 -12.00 5.40 3.92
CA TRP A 188 -12.02 4.31 4.92
C TRP A 188 -10.63 3.83 5.35
N GLY A 189 -9.57 4.40 4.73
CA GLY A 189 -8.19 3.98 4.96
C GLY A 189 -7.53 4.65 6.18
N TYR A 190 -6.23 4.88 6.10
CA TYR A 190 -5.40 5.29 7.24
C TYR A 190 -5.17 6.79 7.35
N GLN A 191 -5.37 7.54 6.26
CA GLN A 191 -5.30 9.00 6.27
C GLN A 191 -6.70 9.60 6.04
N SER A 192 -6.88 10.84 6.46
CA SER A 192 -8.16 11.53 6.30
C SER A 192 -8.40 11.98 4.85
N ALA A 193 -9.66 12.12 4.46
CA ALA A 193 -10.02 12.68 3.17
C ALA A 193 -9.43 14.08 2.93
N ALA A 194 -9.25 14.87 3.99
CA ALA A 194 -8.65 16.21 3.90
C ALA A 194 -7.18 16.13 3.46
N GLU A 195 -6.39 15.21 4.01
CA GLU A 195 -5.00 14.97 3.60
C GLU A 195 -4.92 14.51 2.15
N GLY A 196 -5.85 13.67 1.71
CA GLY A 196 -5.95 13.25 0.30
C GLY A 196 -6.21 14.41 -0.64
N VAL A 197 -7.15 15.28 -0.31
CA VAL A 197 -7.47 16.50 -1.09
C VAL A 197 -6.27 17.44 -1.12
N GLU A 198 -5.61 17.69 0.01
CA GLU A 198 -4.41 18.52 0.09
C GLU A 198 -3.25 17.97 -0.75
N ALA A 199 -3.13 16.65 -0.81
CA ALA A 199 -2.14 15.97 -1.63
C ALA A 199 -2.51 15.89 -3.13
N GLY A 200 -3.70 16.36 -3.50
CA GLY A 200 -4.12 16.51 -4.90
C GLY A 200 -5.09 15.44 -5.40
N ALA A 201 -5.87 14.79 -4.54
CA ALA A 201 -6.96 13.94 -4.99
C ALA A 201 -7.93 14.76 -5.87
N ASP A 202 -8.37 14.16 -6.97
CA ASP A 202 -9.35 14.77 -7.89
C ASP A 202 -10.79 14.45 -7.46
N ALA A 203 -10.97 13.35 -6.67
CA ALA A 203 -12.25 12.92 -6.10
C ALA A 203 -12.01 12.14 -4.80
#